data_4b8c91016cb670a0ef99a58ca7d711ba
#
_entry.id   4b8c91016cb670a0ef99a58ca7d711ba
#
_cell.length_a   1.000
_cell.length_b   1.000
_cell.length_c   1.000
_cell.angle_alpha   90.00
_cell.angle_beta   90.00
_cell.angle_gamma   90.00
#
_symmetry.space_group_name_H-M   'P 1'
#
loop_
_entity.id
_entity.type
_entity.pdbx_description
1 polymer ?
#
loop_
_entity_poly.entity_id
_entity_poly.type
_entity_poly.pdbx_seq_one_letter_code
_entity_poly.pdbx_strand_id
1 'polypeptide(L)'
;MHAVLTKVEHSIHSWTWPMMPWTGGVQQDYLEVPSMMLEQFVYRPRVLERLSCHFETGATLDASVMTSIANAKHFLSGLSYRRFLAFATFDMIIHTQGAMPFTFNSKTDLNYRDLWQEVMLKYWGFQPQPNTHYYTTWYHMAIGYDAGYFGYLWSEVFACDVLTLFDDQKEWNELNEIGMKYRKTMLEPGMKVVIIERTRLQ
;
A
#
# COMPACT_ATOMS: atom_id res chain seq x y z
N MET A 1 -8.56 2.90 7.23
CA MET A 1 -7.31 3.31 7.89
C MET A 1 -6.22 3.66 6.90
N HIS A 2 -5.84 2.79 5.95
CA HIS A 2 -4.83 3.04 4.92
C HIS A 2 -5.01 4.41 4.22
N ALA A 3 -6.18 4.68 3.62
CA ALA A 3 -6.46 5.95 2.93
C ALA A 3 -6.37 7.21 3.82
N VAL A 4 -6.61 7.08 5.12
CA VAL A 4 -6.46 8.19 6.07
C VAL A 4 -4.99 8.45 6.36
N LEU A 5 -4.20 7.39 6.52
CA LEU A 5 -2.76 7.50 6.77
C LEU A 5 -2.02 8.07 5.57
N THR A 6 -2.36 7.64 4.36
CA THR A 6 -1.84 8.24 3.12
C THR A 6 -2.15 9.73 3.03
N LYS A 7 -3.36 10.16 3.40
CA LYS A 7 -3.72 11.58 3.45
C LYS A 7 -2.93 12.37 4.49
N VAL A 8 -2.69 11.79 5.66
CA VAL A 8 -1.87 12.43 6.70
C VAL A 8 -0.44 12.61 6.22
N GLU A 9 0.12 11.61 5.56
CA GLU A 9 1.44 11.69 4.96
C GLU A 9 1.52 12.80 3.91
N HIS A 10 0.61 12.82 2.95
CA HIS A 10 0.54 13.90 1.95
C HIS A 10 0.46 15.28 2.60
N SER A 11 -0.27 15.42 3.70
CA SER A 11 -0.37 16.67 4.42
C SER A 11 0.97 17.08 5.08
N ILE A 12 1.69 16.14 5.68
CA ILE A 12 3.01 16.40 6.27
C ILE A 12 4.00 16.82 5.19
N HIS A 13 4.01 16.15 4.04
CA HIS A 13 4.87 16.49 2.92
C HIS A 13 4.52 17.85 2.28
N SER A 14 3.24 18.18 2.19
CA SER A 14 2.77 19.46 1.65
C SER A 14 3.16 20.66 2.53
N TRP A 15 3.31 20.46 3.83
CA TRP A 15 3.78 21.52 4.75
C TRP A 15 5.25 21.92 4.52
N THR A 16 6.07 20.97 4.09
CA THR A 16 7.48 21.24 3.77
C THR A 16 7.68 21.84 2.37
N TRP A 17 6.69 21.61 1.46
CA TRP A 17 6.72 22.13 0.07
C TRP A 17 5.31 22.46 -0.45
N PRO A 18 4.79 23.67 -0.12
CA PRO A 18 3.40 24.04 -0.44
C PRO A 18 3.10 24.21 -1.94
N MET A 19 4.08 24.08 -2.81
CA MET A 19 3.96 24.30 -4.26
C MET A 19 3.79 23.00 -5.08
N MET A 20 3.79 21.83 -4.46
CA MET A 20 3.71 20.58 -5.20
C MET A 20 2.29 19.98 -5.18
N PRO A 21 1.73 19.63 -6.35
CA PRO A 21 0.45 18.97 -6.43
C PRO A 21 0.52 17.58 -5.78
N TRP A 22 -0.61 17.13 -5.32
CA TRP A 22 -1.00 15.93 -4.59
C TRP A 22 -0.14 14.64 -4.78
N THR A 23 0.42 14.41 -5.97
CA THR A 23 1.29 13.26 -6.29
C THR A 23 2.75 13.67 -6.57
N GLY A 24 3.05 14.96 -6.63
CA GLY A 24 4.36 15.47 -7.06
C GLY A 24 5.38 15.66 -5.94
N GLY A 25 5.01 15.39 -4.68
CA GLY A 25 5.87 15.67 -3.52
C GLY A 25 6.75 14.52 -3.06
N VAL A 26 6.47 13.29 -3.51
CA VAL A 26 7.15 12.07 -3.05
C VAL A 26 7.30 11.12 -4.24
N GLN A 27 8.38 10.35 -4.26
CA GLN A 27 8.56 9.31 -5.26
C GLN A 27 7.44 8.27 -5.19
N GLN A 28 6.91 7.86 -6.34
CA GLN A 28 5.77 6.96 -6.44
C GLN A 28 6.01 5.60 -5.76
N ASP A 29 7.22 5.11 -5.80
CA ASP A 29 7.65 3.86 -5.18
C ASP A 29 7.83 3.95 -3.65
N TYR A 30 7.81 5.18 -3.09
CA TYR A 30 7.86 5.42 -1.65
C TYR A 30 6.51 5.83 -1.06
N LEU A 31 5.62 6.38 -1.87
CA LEU A 31 4.40 7.07 -1.44
C LEU A 31 3.56 6.28 -0.43
N GLU A 32 3.47 4.98 -0.59
CA GLU A 32 2.64 4.11 0.25
C GLU A 32 3.41 3.41 1.39
N VAL A 33 4.72 3.68 1.55
CA VAL A 33 5.50 3.07 2.64
C VAL A 33 4.91 3.38 4.02
N PRO A 34 4.61 4.64 4.38
CA PRO A 34 4.06 4.95 5.70
C PRO A 34 2.67 4.38 5.92
N SER A 35 1.79 4.46 4.93
CA SER A 35 0.42 3.95 5.05
C SER A 35 0.40 2.44 5.20
N MET A 36 1.20 1.72 4.41
CA MET A 36 1.33 0.27 4.50
C MET A 36 2.00 -0.17 5.80
N MET A 37 3.02 0.56 6.26
CA MET A 37 3.65 0.27 7.55
C MET A 37 2.67 0.47 8.72
N LEU A 38 2.00 1.61 8.77
CA LEU A 38 1.09 1.93 9.87
C LEU A 38 -0.15 1.03 9.89
N GLU A 39 -0.60 0.54 8.73
CA GLU A 39 -1.68 -0.45 8.66
C GLU A 39 -1.32 -1.74 9.40
N GLN A 40 -0.04 -2.14 9.41
CA GLN A 40 0.40 -3.35 10.10
C GLN A 40 0.19 -3.30 11.61
N PHE A 41 0.19 -2.11 12.22
CA PHE A 41 -0.02 -1.97 13.65
C PHE A 41 -1.41 -2.40 14.11
N VAL A 42 -2.45 -2.30 13.25
CA VAL A 42 -3.81 -2.75 13.62
C VAL A 42 -3.95 -4.27 13.72
N TYR A 43 -2.96 -5.02 13.27
CA TYR A 43 -2.92 -6.48 13.42
C TYR A 43 -2.10 -6.94 14.62
N ARG A 44 -1.57 -6.02 15.42
CA ARG A 44 -0.80 -6.34 16.62
C ARG A 44 -1.71 -6.31 17.84
N PRO A 45 -1.85 -7.42 18.59
CA PRO A 45 -2.74 -7.48 19.77
C PRO A 45 -2.47 -6.36 20.78
N ARG A 46 -1.21 -6.06 21.06
CA ARG A 46 -0.77 -4.98 21.95
C ARG A 46 -1.27 -3.59 21.52
N VAL A 47 -1.35 -3.35 20.21
CA VAL A 47 -1.88 -2.09 19.66
C VAL A 47 -3.41 -2.11 19.67
N LEU A 48 -4.03 -3.24 19.32
CA LEU A 48 -5.48 -3.40 19.38
C LEU A 48 -6.02 -3.20 20.79
N GLU A 49 -5.33 -3.68 21.81
CA GLU A 49 -5.68 -3.46 23.22
C GLU A 49 -5.78 -1.97 23.56
N ARG A 50 -4.88 -1.15 23.03
CA ARG A 50 -4.91 0.32 23.26
C ARG A 50 -5.92 1.05 22.41
N LEU A 51 -6.22 0.56 21.22
CA LEU A 51 -7.11 1.21 20.27
C LEU A 51 -8.57 0.80 20.45
N SER A 52 -8.82 -0.40 20.99
CA SER A 52 -10.17 -0.92 21.12
C SER A 52 -10.88 -0.39 22.36
N CYS A 53 -12.12 0.02 22.17
CA CYS A 53 -12.98 0.49 23.25
C CYS A 53 -14.44 0.28 22.84
N HIS A 54 -15.19 -0.45 23.66
CA HIS A 54 -16.62 -0.61 23.42
C HIS A 54 -17.34 0.72 23.71
N PHE A 55 -18.17 1.15 22.79
CA PHE A 55 -18.77 2.50 22.80
C PHE A 55 -19.65 2.80 24.03
N GLU A 56 -20.24 1.78 24.67
CA GLU A 56 -21.06 1.94 25.88
C GLU A 56 -20.29 1.60 27.16
N THR A 57 -19.55 0.48 27.15
CA THR A 57 -18.95 -0.08 28.38
C THR A 57 -17.51 0.33 28.61
N GLY A 58 -16.83 0.85 27.57
CA GLY A 58 -15.40 1.14 27.63
C GLY A 58 -14.50 -0.09 27.64
N ALA A 59 -15.05 -1.31 27.55
CA ALA A 59 -14.28 -2.54 27.56
C ALA A 59 -13.42 -2.68 26.30
N THR A 60 -12.20 -3.17 26.45
CA THR A 60 -11.31 -3.56 25.36
C THR A 60 -11.75 -4.88 24.70
N LEU A 61 -11.28 -5.16 23.52
CA LEU A 61 -11.50 -6.45 22.85
C LEU A 61 -10.90 -7.59 23.67
N ASP A 62 -11.54 -8.75 23.67
CA ASP A 62 -11.00 -9.94 24.26
C ASP A 62 -9.68 -10.39 23.57
N ALA A 63 -8.73 -10.92 24.32
CA ALA A 63 -7.45 -11.37 23.80
C ALA A 63 -7.57 -12.41 22.67
N SER A 64 -8.59 -13.29 22.77
CA SER A 64 -8.88 -14.29 21.72
C SER A 64 -9.33 -13.64 20.41
N VAL A 65 -10.10 -12.57 20.48
CA VAL A 65 -10.55 -11.79 19.31
C VAL A 65 -9.35 -11.05 18.70
N MET A 66 -8.51 -10.41 19.50
CA MET A 66 -7.29 -9.74 19.04
C MET A 66 -6.34 -10.71 18.33
N THR A 67 -6.14 -11.90 18.89
CA THR A 67 -5.35 -12.96 18.26
C THR A 67 -5.96 -13.43 16.94
N SER A 68 -7.28 -13.56 16.87
CA SER A 68 -7.98 -13.93 15.63
C SER A 68 -7.82 -12.88 14.55
N ILE A 69 -7.87 -11.59 14.89
CA ILE A 69 -7.61 -10.48 13.96
C ILE A 69 -6.16 -10.55 13.44
N ALA A 70 -5.18 -10.75 14.32
CA ALA A 70 -3.78 -10.89 13.94
C ALA A 70 -3.56 -12.04 12.95
N ASN A 71 -4.16 -13.20 13.21
CA ASN A 71 -4.07 -14.36 12.31
C ASN A 71 -4.81 -14.17 10.99
N ALA A 72 -5.94 -13.44 10.99
CA ALA A 72 -6.72 -13.18 9.79
C ALA A 72 -5.94 -12.38 8.74
N LYS A 73 -4.95 -11.59 9.13
CA LYS A 73 -4.08 -10.85 8.21
C LYS A 73 -3.41 -11.75 7.17
N HIS A 74 -3.00 -12.94 7.57
CA HIS A 74 -2.27 -13.88 6.71
C HIS A 74 -3.21 -14.80 5.91
N PHE A 75 -4.52 -14.75 6.24
CA PHE A 75 -5.51 -15.57 5.55
C PHE A 75 -5.67 -15.09 4.09
N LEU A 76 -5.44 -15.99 3.17
CA LEU A 76 -5.50 -15.72 1.72
C LEU A 76 -4.59 -14.57 1.24
N SER A 77 -3.53 -14.20 1.96
CA SER A 77 -2.60 -13.14 1.56
C SER A 77 -2.03 -13.34 0.15
N GLY A 78 -1.71 -14.60 -0.21
CA GLY A 78 -1.25 -14.92 -1.57
C GLY A 78 -2.26 -14.54 -2.66
N LEU A 79 -3.58 -14.64 -2.39
CA LEU A 79 -4.62 -14.21 -3.33
C LEU A 79 -4.64 -12.69 -3.47
N SER A 80 -4.45 -11.96 -2.38
CA SER A 80 -4.35 -10.50 -2.38
C SER A 80 -3.14 -10.04 -3.21
N TYR A 81 -1.96 -10.64 -3.01
CA TYR A 81 -0.77 -10.31 -3.80
C TYR A 81 -0.94 -10.63 -5.28
N ARG A 82 -1.57 -11.75 -5.62
CA ARG A 82 -1.88 -12.07 -7.01
C ARG A 82 -2.81 -11.03 -7.66
N ARG A 83 -3.76 -10.49 -6.90
CA ARG A 83 -4.62 -9.40 -7.37
C ARG A 83 -3.79 -8.12 -7.61
N PHE A 84 -2.94 -7.72 -6.68
CA PHE A 84 -2.05 -6.57 -6.87
C PHE A 84 -1.15 -6.73 -8.10
N LEU A 85 -0.58 -7.91 -8.31
CA LEU A 85 0.22 -8.22 -9.50
C LEU A 85 -0.59 -8.11 -10.79
N ALA A 86 -1.84 -8.58 -10.79
CA ALA A 86 -2.71 -8.45 -11.95
C ALA A 86 -2.95 -6.98 -12.32
N PHE A 87 -3.30 -6.16 -11.33
CA PHE A 87 -3.54 -4.73 -11.53
C PHE A 87 -2.27 -4.01 -11.98
N ALA A 88 -1.15 -4.23 -11.33
CA ALA A 88 0.14 -3.63 -11.70
C ALA A 88 0.59 -4.06 -13.10
N THR A 89 0.36 -5.30 -13.47
CA THR A 89 0.71 -5.79 -14.82
C THR A 89 -0.16 -5.14 -15.89
N PHE A 90 -1.45 -5.02 -15.67
CA PHE A 90 -2.35 -4.34 -16.60
C PHE A 90 -1.95 -2.87 -16.78
N ASP A 91 -1.72 -2.16 -15.67
CA ASP A 91 -1.23 -0.79 -15.66
C ASP A 91 0.04 -0.63 -16.49
N MET A 92 1.05 -1.43 -16.20
CA MET A 92 2.32 -1.36 -16.92
C MET A 92 2.17 -1.65 -18.42
N ILE A 93 1.35 -2.61 -18.83
CA ILE A 93 1.17 -2.94 -20.24
C ILE A 93 0.54 -1.77 -21.00
N ILE A 94 -0.54 -1.20 -20.49
CA ILE A 94 -1.23 -0.12 -21.20
C ILE A 94 -0.40 1.16 -21.31
N HIS A 95 0.51 1.40 -20.33
CA HIS A 95 1.36 2.59 -20.35
C HIS A 95 2.72 2.37 -21.06
N THR A 96 3.22 1.15 -21.14
CA THR A 96 4.50 0.87 -21.83
C THR A 96 4.32 0.56 -23.32
N GLN A 97 3.22 -0.07 -23.71
CA GLN A 97 2.92 -0.33 -25.11
C GLN A 97 2.20 0.85 -25.80
N GLY A 98 1.66 1.77 -25.02
CA GLY A 98 1.12 3.05 -25.46
C GLY A 98 -0.28 2.97 -26.06
N ALA A 99 -0.51 2.21 -27.13
CA ALA A 99 -1.79 2.14 -27.81
C ALA A 99 -2.16 0.72 -28.22
N MET A 100 -3.47 0.48 -28.37
CA MET A 100 -3.99 -0.77 -28.94
C MET A 100 -3.48 -0.98 -30.37
N PRO A 101 -3.31 -2.23 -30.83
CA PRO A 101 -3.54 -3.47 -30.07
C PRO A 101 -2.39 -3.83 -29.11
N PHE A 102 -2.75 -4.46 -27.99
CA PHE A 102 -1.78 -4.89 -26.99
C PHE A 102 -1.32 -6.33 -27.23
N THR A 103 -0.13 -6.65 -26.72
CA THR A 103 0.42 -8.00 -26.71
C THR A 103 0.63 -8.48 -25.28
N PHE A 104 0.17 -9.66 -24.95
CA PHE A 104 0.38 -10.30 -23.66
C PHE A 104 0.32 -11.81 -23.74
N ASN A 105 1.28 -12.51 -23.12
CA ASN A 105 1.32 -13.96 -23.01
C ASN A 105 1.16 -14.68 -24.37
N SER A 106 1.90 -14.25 -25.38
CA SER A 106 1.87 -14.76 -26.76
C SER A 106 0.56 -14.49 -27.53
N LYS A 107 -0.37 -13.72 -26.97
CA LYS A 107 -1.54 -13.22 -27.67
C LYS A 107 -1.27 -11.81 -28.18
N THR A 108 -1.65 -11.57 -29.41
CA THR A 108 -1.55 -10.26 -30.07
C THR A 108 -2.96 -9.72 -30.32
N ASP A 109 -3.04 -8.49 -30.75
CA ASP A 109 -4.31 -7.82 -31.16
C ASP A 109 -5.34 -7.73 -30.02
N LEU A 110 -4.88 -7.64 -28.75
CA LEU A 110 -5.74 -7.48 -27.59
C LEU A 110 -6.22 -6.03 -27.48
N ASN A 111 -7.53 -5.85 -27.33
CA ASN A 111 -8.10 -4.60 -26.84
C ASN A 111 -8.03 -4.52 -25.31
N TYR A 112 -8.43 -3.42 -24.69
CA TYR A 112 -8.40 -3.22 -23.23
C TYR A 112 -9.17 -4.28 -22.46
N ARG A 113 -10.33 -4.71 -22.95
CA ARG A 113 -11.15 -5.74 -22.29
C ARG A 113 -10.46 -7.10 -22.32
N ASP A 114 -9.98 -7.48 -23.49
CA ASP A 114 -9.37 -8.80 -23.69
C ASP A 114 -8.04 -8.87 -22.94
N LEU A 115 -7.25 -7.80 -22.96
CA LEU A 115 -6.05 -7.68 -22.14
C LEU A 115 -6.39 -7.82 -20.63
N TRP A 116 -7.41 -7.12 -20.15
CA TRP A 116 -7.86 -7.20 -18.75
C TRP A 116 -8.21 -8.62 -18.36
N GLN A 117 -9.00 -9.32 -19.20
CA GLN A 117 -9.39 -10.71 -18.95
C GLN A 117 -8.18 -11.64 -18.88
N GLU A 118 -7.24 -11.51 -19.82
CA GLU A 118 -6.03 -12.34 -19.85
C GLU A 118 -5.13 -12.12 -18.63
N VAL A 119 -4.93 -10.87 -18.24
CA VAL A 119 -4.12 -10.51 -17.08
C VAL A 119 -4.75 -11.00 -15.79
N MET A 120 -6.07 -10.80 -15.61
CA MET A 120 -6.80 -11.28 -14.45
C MET A 120 -6.75 -12.80 -14.34
N LEU A 121 -6.99 -13.50 -15.42
CA LEU A 121 -6.94 -14.96 -15.43
C LEU A 121 -5.53 -15.47 -15.09
N LYS A 122 -4.49 -14.88 -15.65
CA LYS A 122 -3.11 -15.32 -15.44
C LYS A 122 -2.64 -15.12 -14.00
N TYR A 123 -2.84 -13.94 -13.45
CA TYR A 123 -2.28 -13.56 -12.16
C TYR A 123 -3.24 -13.80 -11.00
N TRP A 124 -4.48 -13.34 -11.11
CA TRP A 124 -5.46 -13.51 -10.04
C TRP A 124 -6.11 -14.91 -10.06
N GLY A 125 -6.24 -15.52 -11.24
CA GLY A 125 -6.83 -16.84 -11.42
C GLY A 125 -8.35 -16.82 -11.57
N PHE A 126 -8.96 -15.63 -11.63
CA PHE A 126 -10.39 -15.44 -11.84
C PHE A 126 -10.64 -14.72 -13.16
N GLN A 127 -11.59 -15.23 -13.91
CA GLN A 127 -12.05 -14.55 -15.11
C GLN A 127 -13.08 -13.49 -14.70
N PRO A 128 -12.90 -12.23 -15.10
CA PRO A 128 -13.92 -11.21 -14.88
C PRO A 128 -15.26 -11.61 -15.49
N GLN A 129 -16.35 -11.16 -14.88
CA GLN A 129 -17.69 -11.43 -15.40
C GLN A 129 -17.84 -10.90 -16.83
N PRO A 130 -18.52 -11.63 -17.72
CA PRO A 130 -18.77 -11.15 -19.07
C PRO A 130 -19.45 -9.77 -19.06
N ASN A 131 -19.07 -8.93 -20.00
CA ASN A 131 -19.62 -7.57 -20.19
C ASN A 131 -19.35 -6.62 -19.00
N THR A 132 -18.40 -6.90 -18.13
CA THR A 132 -17.92 -5.96 -17.12
C THR A 132 -16.63 -5.27 -17.57
N HIS A 133 -16.49 -4.00 -17.19
CA HIS A 133 -15.39 -3.14 -17.60
C HIS A 133 -14.77 -2.44 -16.38
N TYR A 134 -14.36 -3.21 -15.36
CA TYR A 134 -13.82 -2.66 -14.10
C TYR A 134 -12.67 -1.69 -14.35
N TYR A 135 -11.80 -1.94 -15.32
CA TYR A 135 -10.69 -1.05 -15.68
C TYR A 135 -11.12 0.36 -16.05
N THR A 136 -12.37 0.59 -16.47
CA THR A 136 -12.88 1.94 -16.78
C THR A 136 -13.30 2.71 -15.52
N THR A 137 -13.52 2.03 -14.42
CA THR A 137 -13.92 2.61 -13.14
C THR A 137 -12.78 2.61 -12.11
N TRP A 138 -11.64 2.08 -12.49
CA TRP A 138 -10.46 2.00 -11.64
C TRP A 138 -9.78 3.35 -11.56
N TYR A 139 -10.20 4.14 -10.58
CA TYR A 139 -9.85 5.56 -10.44
C TYR A 139 -8.35 5.85 -10.32
N HIS A 140 -7.53 4.88 -9.88
CA HIS A 140 -6.07 5.03 -9.80
C HIS A 140 -5.45 5.48 -11.13
N MET A 141 -6.02 5.04 -12.24
CA MET A 141 -5.56 5.44 -13.58
C MET A 141 -5.81 6.90 -13.91
N ALA A 142 -6.68 7.59 -13.15
CA ALA A 142 -7.06 8.98 -13.38
C ALA A 142 -6.52 9.96 -12.33
N ILE A 143 -5.84 9.47 -11.28
CA ILE A 143 -5.41 10.29 -10.14
C ILE A 143 -3.90 10.25 -9.90
N GLY A 144 -3.10 9.94 -10.91
CA GLY A 144 -1.63 9.97 -10.83
C GLY A 144 -0.97 8.69 -10.32
N TYR A 145 -1.68 7.55 -10.33
CA TYR A 145 -1.10 6.22 -10.12
C TYR A 145 -0.88 5.46 -11.43
N ASP A 146 -1.11 6.13 -12.57
CA ASP A 146 -0.85 5.62 -13.91
C ASP A 146 0.64 5.29 -14.07
N ALA A 147 0.94 4.12 -14.63
CA ALA A 147 2.27 3.52 -14.69
C ALA A 147 2.98 3.35 -13.31
N GLY A 148 2.25 3.49 -12.22
CA GLY A 148 2.77 3.53 -10.86
C GLY A 148 2.09 2.58 -9.87
N TYR A 149 1.09 1.81 -10.28
CA TYR A 149 0.35 0.95 -9.35
C TYR A 149 1.19 -0.15 -8.70
N PHE A 150 2.28 -0.56 -9.34
CA PHE A 150 3.27 -1.48 -8.74
C PHE A 150 3.87 -0.92 -7.44
N GLY A 151 3.82 0.40 -7.25
CA GLY A 151 4.33 1.10 -6.09
C GLY A 151 3.76 0.58 -4.76
N TYR A 152 2.54 0.04 -4.74
CA TYR A 152 1.99 -0.62 -3.54
C TYR A 152 2.82 -1.82 -3.10
N LEU A 153 3.13 -2.74 -4.04
CA LEU A 153 3.95 -3.92 -3.74
C LEU A 153 5.40 -3.54 -3.40
N TRP A 154 5.92 -2.54 -4.09
CA TRP A 154 7.27 -2.03 -3.84
C TRP A 154 7.38 -1.37 -2.47
N SER A 155 6.45 -0.50 -2.14
CA SER A 155 6.37 0.18 -0.84
C SER A 155 6.19 -0.80 0.32
N GLU A 156 5.49 -1.92 0.11
CA GLU A 156 5.29 -2.92 1.17
C GLU A 156 6.61 -3.57 1.60
N VAL A 157 7.54 -3.79 0.68
CA VAL A 157 8.87 -4.33 1.02
C VAL A 157 9.58 -3.40 2.00
N PHE A 158 9.60 -2.09 1.73
CA PHE A 158 10.20 -1.12 2.63
C PHE A 158 9.40 -0.95 3.94
N ALA A 159 8.08 -1.00 3.85
CA ALA A 159 7.21 -0.94 5.02
C ALA A 159 7.49 -2.10 5.98
N CYS A 160 7.67 -3.31 5.46
CA CYS A 160 8.03 -4.48 6.25
C CYS A 160 9.42 -4.35 6.88
N ASP A 161 10.40 -3.80 6.15
CA ASP A 161 11.75 -3.58 6.67
C ASP A 161 11.73 -2.58 7.84
N VAL A 162 11.12 -1.42 7.64
CA VAL A 162 10.97 -0.40 8.71
C VAL A 162 10.20 -0.96 9.91
N LEU A 163 9.19 -1.79 9.68
CA LEU A 163 8.37 -2.39 10.73
C LEU A 163 9.18 -3.30 11.67
N THR A 164 10.30 -3.87 11.21
CA THR A 164 11.18 -4.70 12.05
C THR A 164 11.79 -3.93 13.23
N LEU A 165 11.90 -2.61 13.11
CA LEU A 165 12.39 -1.74 14.20
C LEU A 165 11.38 -1.62 15.34
N PHE A 166 10.09 -1.82 15.06
CA PHE A 166 8.99 -1.72 16.01
C PHE A 166 8.66 -3.10 16.57
N ASP A 167 9.61 -3.70 17.28
CA ASP A 167 9.45 -5.00 17.92
C ASP A 167 8.44 -4.92 19.08
N ASP A 168 7.51 -5.89 19.14
CA ASP A 168 6.49 -5.97 20.18
C ASP A 168 7.07 -6.28 21.58
N GLN A 169 8.32 -6.70 21.66
CA GLN A 169 9.04 -6.91 22.93
C GLN A 169 9.58 -5.61 23.54
N LYS A 170 9.65 -4.53 22.76
CA LYS A 170 10.13 -3.22 23.22
C LYS A 170 9.12 -2.51 24.10
N GLU A 171 9.61 -1.73 25.04
CA GLU A 171 8.78 -0.87 25.87
C GLU A 171 8.22 0.31 25.05
N TRP A 172 7.10 0.89 25.52
CA TRP A 172 6.43 1.98 24.80
C TRP A 172 7.28 3.24 24.63
N ASN A 173 8.16 3.54 25.58
CA ASN A 173 9.10 4.67 25.47
C ASN A 173 10.13 4.43 24.36
N GLU A 174 10.67 3.20 24.24
CA GLU A 174 11.58 2.83 23.14
C GLU A 174 10.88 2.91 21.79
N LEU A 175 9.64 2.40 21.69
CA LEU A 175 8.82 2.51 20.48
C LEU A 175 8.53 3.98 20.10
N ASN A 176 8.37 4.85 21.09
CA ASN A 176 8.20 6.28 20.87
C ASN A 176 9.48 6.93 20.30
N GLU A 177 10.64 6.56 20.80
CA GLU A 177 11.94 7.03 20.27
C GLU A 177 12.14 6.59 18.82
N ILE A 178 11.83 5.33 18.52
CA ILE A 178 11.85 4.80 17.14
C ILE A 178 10.87 5.56 16.26
N GLY A 179 9.65 5.79 16.75
CA GLY A 179 8.63 6.56 16.03
C GLY A 179 9.07 8.01 15.74
N MET A 180 9.74 8.65 16.70
CA MET A 180 10.31 9.98 16.50
C MET A 180 11.48 9.97 15.51
N LYS A 181 12.33 8.95 15.54
CA LYS A 181 13.37 8.74 14.52
C LYS A 181 12.76 8.55 13.13
N TYR A 182 11.76 7.66 13.01
CA TYR A 182 11.01 7.44 11.78
C TYR A 182 10.42 8.76 11.23
N ARG A 183 9.74 9.52 12.08
CA ARG A 183 9.18 10.82 11.70
C ARG A 183 10.25 11.75 11.11
N LYS A 184 11.38 11.93 11.79
CA LYS A 184 12.44 12.85 11.38
C LYS A 184 13.17 12.40 10.12
N THR A 185 13.36 11.10 9.92
CA THR A 185 14.16 10.56 8.81
C THR A 185 13.33 10.18 7.59
N MET A 186 12.09 9.73 7.81
CA MET A 186 11.25 9.18 6.75
C MET A 186 10.15 10.17 6.31
N LEU A 187 9.53 10.89 7.25
CA LEU A 187 8.37 11.75 6.94
C LEU A 187 8.77 13.21 6.71
N GLU A 188 9.51 13.83 7.61
CA GLU A 188 9.85 15.26 7.55
C GLU A 188 10.71 15.67 6.34
N PRO A 189 11.64 14.85 5.81
CA PRO A 189 12.46 15.26 4.67
C PRO A 189 11.69 15.46 3.37
N GLY A 190 10.50 14.89 3.23
CA GLY A 190 9.71 14.98 1.99
C GLY A 190 10.51 14.51 0.78
N MET A 191 10.52 15.29 -0.31
CA MET A 191 11.24 14.98 -1.56
C MET A 191 12.77 15.03 -1.47
N LYS A 192 13.33 15.54 -0.37
CA LYS A 192 14.76 15.85 -0.29
C LYS A 192 15.67 14.62 -0.24
N VAL A 193 15.13 13.45 0.04
CA VAL A 193 15.92 12.22 0.27
C VAL A 193 15.37 11.08 -0.58
N VAL A 194 16.27 10.41 -1.29
CA VAL A 194 15.94 9.21 -2.08
C VAL A 194 15.62 8.03 -1.16
N ILE A 195 14.71 7.15 -1.56
CA ILE A 195 14.21 6.02 -0.76
C ILE A 195 15.34 5.17 -0.13
N ILE A 196 16.42 4.91 -0.89
CA ILE A 196 17.56 4.10 -0.43
C ILE A 196 18.32 4.77 0.74
N GLU A 197 18.33 6.10 0.80
CA GLU A 197 18.94 6.83 1.92
C GLU A 197 18.03 6.86 3.14
N ARG A 198 16.70 6.81 2.94
CA ARG A 198 15.69 6.81 4.01
C ARG A 198 15.66 5.50 4.77
N THR A 199 15.86 4.37 4.11
CA THR A 199 15.83 3.03 4.74
C THR A 199 17.05 2.74 5.62
N ARG A 200 18.09 3.57 5.59
CA ARG A 200 19.22 3.49 6.54
C ARG A 200 18.85 4.01 7.94
N LEU A 201 17.81 3.42 8.54
CA LEU A 201 17.44 3.68 9.94
C LEU A 201 18.30 2.91 10.94
N GLN A 202 19.20 2.08 10.45
CA GLN A 202 20.15 1.30 11.25
C GLN A 202 21.28 2.15 11.80
#